data_64560f1884c04a3b4cc3defd5a616e11
#
_entry.id   64560f1884c04a3b4cc3defd5a616e11
#
_cell.length_a   1.000
_cell.length_b   1.000
_cell.length_c   1.000
_cell.angle_alpha   90.00
_cell.angle_beta   90.00
_cell.angle_gamma   90.00
#
_symmetry.space_group_name_H-M   'P 1'
#
loop_
_entity.id
_entity.type
_entity.pdbx_description
1 polymer ?
#
loop_
_entity_poly.entity_id
_entity_poly.type
_entity_poly.pdbx_seq_one_letter_code
_entity_poly.pdbx_strand_id
1 'polypeptide(L)'
;SKKLMSEPEIISKIAHHTLKNNSKIKWLKLGVNYNLIREKISKVFNDFKNYNEKVKDSGFYLPNNSRKGDFSKLNKKRAKFSVCKVPIHVIKDDEFLLMSIRSHDQFNTTIYGLNDRYRGIYNERRVVFMNRKDIKKFNLNSLDLIDIESLYNGKKRVAEKFHVVPYNIPSQNLACYFPEANVLVPINEFAFKSQTPISKSIRVKIKKHDLSQN
;
A
#
# COMPACT_ATOMS: atom_id res chain seq x y z
N SER A 1 -23.83 -18.52 -6.73
CA SER A 1 -24.87 -17.78 -7.44
C SER A 1 -24.62 -17.84 -8.95
N LYS A 2 -25.66 -18.17 -9.74
CA LYS A 2 -25.59 -18.19 -11.22
C LYS A 2 -25.24 -16.80 -11.84
N LYS A 3 -25.22 -15.75 -11.04
CA LYS A 3 -24.92 -14.37 -11.47
C LYS A 3 -23.46 -13.95 -11.21
N LEU A 4 -22.68 -14.77 -10.50
CA LEU A 4 -21.28 -14.45 -10.23
C LEU A 4 -20.42 -14.84 -11.43
N MET A 5 -19.53 -13.92 -11.82
CA MET A 5 -18.52 -14.15 -12.84
C MET A 5 -17.16 -14.36 -12.19
N SER A 6 -16.31 -15.15 -12.83
CA SER A 6 -14.91 -15.28 -12.39
C SER A 6 -14.12 -13.99 -12.67
N GLU A 7 -13.07 -13.73 -11.89
CA GLU A 7 -12.19 -12.58 -12.11
C GLU A 7 -11.64 -12.51 -13.54
N PRO A 8 -11.13 -13.61 -14.15
CA PRO A 8 -10.70 -13.58 -15.55
C PRO A 8 -11.82 -13.22 -16.52
N GLU A 9 -13.06 -13.66 -16.26
CA GLU A 9 -14.21 -13.30 -17.11
C GLU A 9 -14.55 -11.81 -16.98
N ILE A 10 -14.52 -11.24 -15.77
CA ILE A 10 -14.75 -9.80 -15.56
C ILE A 10 -13.71 -8.98 -16.31
N ILE A 11 -12.42 -9.29 -16.15
CA ILE A 11 -11.33 -8.59 -16.82
C ILE A 11 -11.44 -8.71 -18.35
N SER A 12 -11.79 -9.89 -18.84
CA SER A 12 -11.96 -10.15 -20.28
C SER A 12 -13.10 -9.32 -20.88
N LYS A 13 -14.21 -9.16 -20.17
CA LYS A 13 -15.33 -8.31 -20.60
C LYS A 13 -14.95 -6.84 -20.57
N ILE A 14 -14.28 -6.37 -19.50
CA ILE A 14 -13.80 -5.00 -19.44
C ILE A 14 -12.87 -4.70 -20.62
N ALA A 15 -11.88 -5.56 -20.85
CA ALA A 15 -10.94 -5.38 -21.96
C ALA A 15 -11.64 -5.39 -23.33
N HIS A 16 -12.61 -6.29 -23.53
CA HIS A 16 -13.37 -6.36 -24.78
C HIS A 16 -14.14 -5.06 -25.05
N HIS A 17 -14.84 -4.53 -24.05
CA HIS A 17 -15.64 -3.30 -24.21
C HIS A 17 -14.79 -2.04 -24.30
N THR A 18 -13.65 -1.99 -23.62
CA THR A 18 -12.74 -0.83 -23.65
C THR A 18 -11.95 -0.75 -24.95
N LEU A 19 -11.36 -1.89 -25.36
CA LEU A 19 -10.43 -1.91 -26.51
C LEU A 19 -11.15 -2.10 -27.85
N LYS A 20 -12.36 -2.66 -27.83
CA LYS A 20 -13.17 -2.92 -29.04
C LYS A 20 -12.31 -3.54 -30.17
N ASN A 21 -12.31 -2.90 -31.35
CA ASN A 21 -11.58 -3.35 -32.54
C ASN A 21 -10.08 -3.04 -32.51
N ASN A 22 -9.60 -2.29 -31.50
CA ASN A 22 -8.19 -1.92 -31.38
C ASN A 22 -7.31 -3.03 -30.77
N SER A 23 -7.89 -4.18 -30.41
CA SER A 23 -7.15 -5.31 -29.85
C SER A 23 -7.17 -6.51 -30.76
N LYS A 24 -5.98 -7.07 -31.06
CA LYS A 24 -5.83 -8.36 -31.74
C LYS A 24 -6.14 -9.57 -30.83
N ILE A 25 -6.32 -9.32 -29.53
CA ILE A 25 -6.58 -10.37 -28.53
C ILE A 25 -8.07 -10.66 -28.45
N LYS A 26 -8.42 -11.93 -28.57
CA LYS A 26 -9.82 -12.39 -28.43
C LYS A 26 -10.17 -12.52 -26.93
N TRP A 27 -10.33 -11.40 -26.24
CA TRP A 27 -10.50 -11.31 -24.80
C TRP A 27 -11.59 -12.23 -24.24
N LEU A 28 -12.79 -12.23 -24.80
CA LEU A 28 -13.89 -13.06 -24.31
C LEU A 28 -13.54 -14.57 -24.30
N LYS A 29 -12.77 -15.04 -25.29
CA LYS A 29 -12.31 -16.43 -25.30
C LYS A 29 -11.34 -16.76 -24.16
N LEU A 30 -10.50 -15.79 -23.77
CA LEU A 30 -9.57 -15.96 -22.65
C LEU A 30 -10.31 -16.09 -21.31
N GLY A 31 -11.40 -15.34 -21.12
CA GLY A 31 -12.19 -15.37 -19.88
C GLY A 31 -12.86 -16.71 -19.59
N VAL A 32 -13.19 -17.49 -20.62
CA VAL A 32 -13.89 -18.77 -20.49
C VAL A 32 -13.00 -19.98 -20.69
N ASN A 33 -11.82 -19.83 -21.26
CA ASN A 33 -10.87 -20.93 -21.51
C ASN A 33 -9.47 -20.59 -21.04
N TYR A 34 -9.12 -21.02 -19.85
CA TYR A 34 -7.83 -20.77 -19.20
C TYR A 34 -6.65 -21.45 -19.90
N ASN A 35 -6.88 -22.50 -20.70
CA ASN A 35 -5.82 -23.10 -21.52
C ASN A 35 -5.23 -22.06 -22.48
N LEU A 36 -6.08 -21.18 -23.05
CA LEU A 36 -5.60 -20.10 -23.92
C LEU A 36 -4.75 -19.05 -23.18
N ILE A 37 -5.06 -18.80 -21.91
CA ILE A 37 -4.23 -17.92 -21.07
C ILE A 37 -2.87 -18.59 -20.83
N ARG A 38 -2.85 -19.88 -20.42
CA ARG A 38 -1.61 -20.63 -20.19
C ARG A 38 -0.75 -20.75 -21.44
N GLU A 39 -1.34 -20.93 -22.61
CA GLU A 39 -0.62 -20.89 -23.89
C GLU A 39 0.10 -19.57 -24.13
N LYS A 40 -0.58 -18.46 -23.83
CA LYS A 40 0.05 -17.13 -23.97
C LYS A 40 1.20 -16.95 -22.96
N ILE A 41 1.01 -17.39 -21.72
CA ILE A 41 2.06 -17.38 -20.68
C ILE A 41 3.26 -18.23 -21.14
N SER A 42 3.02 -19.42 -21.68
CA SER A 42 4.06 -20.31 -22.22
C SER A 42 4.89 -19.68 -23.33
N LYS A 43 4.28 -18.80 -24.14
CA LYS A 43 4.99 -18.09 -25.22
C LYS A 43 5.86 -16.94 -24.75
N VAL A 44 5.54 -16.35 -23.60
CA VAL A 44 6.23 -15.19 -23.06
C VAL A 44 7.32 -15.59 -22.05
N PHE A 45 7.03 -16.60 -21.23
CA PHE A 45 7.90 -17.01 -20.11
C PHE A 45 8.46 -18.41 -20.33
N ASN A 46 9.75 -18.55 -20.53
CA ASN A 46 10.42 -19.83 -20.78
C ASN A 46 10.19 -20.86 -19.66
N ASP A 47 10.12 -20.44 -18.41
CA ASP A 47 9.91 -21.35 -17.28
C ASP A 47 8.52 -22.00 -17.29
N PHE A 48 7.57 -21.37 -18.00
CA PHE A 48 6.22 -21.87 -18.22
C PHE A 48 6.02 -22.64 -19.55
N LYS A 49 7.12 -22.99 -20.25
CA LYS A 49 7.01 -23.78 -21.48
C LYS A 49 6.21 -25.06 -21.23
N ASN A 50 5.27 -25.37 -22.13
CA ASN A 50 4.34 -26.50 -22.02
C ASN A 50 3.44 -26.43 -20.76
N TYR A 51 2.96 -25.23 -20.42
CA TYR A 51 2.22 -24.98 -19.19
C TYR A 51 0.96 -25.86 -19.06
N ASN A 52 0.17 -25.99 -20.13
CA ASN A 52 -1.05 -26.80 -20.11
C ASN A 52 -0.76 -28.27 -19.82
N GLU A 53 0.32 -28.82 -20.37
CA GLU A 53 0.73 -30.21 -20.10
C GLU A 53 1.18 -30.39 -18.65
N LYS A 54 1.98 -29.45 -18.15
CA LYS A 54 2.54 -29.50 -16.80
C LYS A 54 1.49 -29.45 -15.67
N VAL A 55 0.32 -28.90 -15.94
CA VAL A 55 -0.76 -28.77 -14.92
C VAL A 55 -1.89 -29.78 -15.06
N LYS A 56 -1.79 -30.77 -15.97
CA LYS A 56 -2.86 -31.76 -16.18
C LYS A 56 -3.18 -32.56 -14.93
N ASP A 57 -2.16 -33.10 -14.28
CA ASP A 57 -2.33 -34.00 -13.16
C ASP A 57 -2.17 -33.34 -11.80
N SER A 58 -1.26 -32.36 -11.73
CA SER A 58 -0.99 -31.60 -10.51
C SER A 58 -0.30 -30.28 -10.84
N GLY A 59 -0.03 -29.45 -9.84
CA GLY A 59 0.83 -28.29 -10.02
C GLY A 59 2.29 -28.68 -10.24
N PHE A 60 3.13 -27.70 -10.64
CA PHE A 60 4.57 -27.89 -10.77
C PHE A 60 5.32 -26.71 -10.14
N TYR A 61 6.56 -26.96 -9.74
CA TYR A 61 7.42 -25.92 -9.19
C TYR A 61 8.23 -25.24 -10.30
N LEU A 62 8.23 -23.92 -10.29
CA LEU A 62 9.12 -23.14 -11.14
C LEU A 62 10.58 -23.30 -10.68
N PRO A 63 11.55 -23.25 -11.61
CA PRO A 63 12.96 -23.21 -11.25
C PRO A 63 13.23 -22.00 -10.33
N ASN A 64 13.84 -22.23 -9.19
CA ASN A 64 14.27 -21.16 -8.30
C ASN A 64 15.81 -21.20 -8.18
N ASN A 65 16.46 -20.72 -9.21
CA ASN A 65 17.92 -20.72 -9.31
C ASN A 65 18.56 -19.90 -8.19
N SER A 66 17.99 -18.75 -7.83
CA SER A 66 18.50 -17.90 -6.74
C SER A 66 18.54 -18.64 -5.41
N ARG A 67 17.48 -19.39 -5.07
CA ARG A 67 17.42 -20.20 -3.84
C ARG A 67 18.46 -21.34 -3.84
N LYS A 68 18.81 -21.84 -5.02
CA LYS A 68 19.84 -22.88 -5.19
C LYS A 68 21.27 -22.31 -5.29
N GLY A 69 21.43 -20.98 -5.19
CA GLY A 69 22.71 -20.32 -5.38
C GLY A 69 23.22 -20.31 -6.82
N ASP A 70 22.36 -20.65 -7.78
CA ASP A 70 22.71 -20.61 -9.21
C ASP A 70 22.43 -19.22 -9.80
N PHE A 71 23.47 -18.44 -9.98
CA PHE A 71 23.45 -17.11 -10.60
C PHE A 71 24.05 -17.10 -12.01
N SER A 72 24.15 -18.27 -12.64
CA SER A 72 24.76 -18.42 -13.99
C SER A 72 24.10 -17.58 -15.08
N LYS A 73 22.79 -17.29 -14.92
CA LYS A 73 22.01 -16.45 -15.84
C LYS A 73 22.26 -14.93 -15.67
N LEU A 74 22.96 -14.50 -14.64
CA LEU A 74 23.33 -13.09 -14.48
C LEU A 74 24.54 -12.75 -15.37
N ASN A 75 24.49 -11.59 -16.05
CA ASN A 75 25.51 -11.17 -17.03
C ASN A 75 26.94 -11.19 -16.51
N LYS A 76 27.18 -11.01 -15.23
CA LYS A 76 28.51 -11.02 -14.60
C LYS A 76 28.66 -12.06 -13.48
N LYS A 77 27.66 -12.94 -13.29
CA LYS A 77 27.62 -13.94 -12.21
C LYS A 77 27.79 -13.33 -10.79
N ARG A 78 27.63 -12.03 -10.65
CA ARG A 78 27.78 -11.29 -9.39
C ARG A 78 26.65 -10.28 -9.22
N ALA A 79 26.23 -10.08 -7.98
CA ALA A 79 25.29 -9.02 -7.64
C ALA A 79 25.93 -7.64 -7.86
N LYS A 80 25.16 -6.71 -8.41
CA LYS A 80 25.56 -5.30 -8.52
C LYS A 80 24.82 -4.53 -7.43
N PHE A 81 25.56 -4.01 -6.47
CA PHE A 81 24.99 -3.13 -5.43
C PHE A 81 24.91 -1.70 -5.98
N SER A 82 23.79 -1.05 -5.73
CA SER A 82 23.62 0.35 -6.06
C SER A 82 23.75 1.19 -4.80
N VAL A 83 24.58 2.21 -4.84
CA VAL A 83 24.68 3.20 -3.76
C VAL A 83 23.54 4.19 -3.94
N CYS A 84 22.63 4.22 -2.98
CA CYS A 84 21.53 5.17 -2.95
C CYS A 84 21.84 6.28 -1.94
N LYS A 85 21.60 7.53 -2.34
CA LYS A 85 21.66 8.65 -1.39
C LYS A 85 20.52 8.52 -0.39
N VAL A 86 20.83 8.69 0.89
CA VAL A 86 19.80 8.75 1.94
C VAL A 86 19.01 10.05 1.71
N PRO A 87 17.68 9.99 1.58
CA PRO A 87 16.88 11.19 1.43
C PRO A 87 16.93 12.02 2.72
N ILE A 88 17.15 13.31 2.56
CA ILE A 88 17.09 14.28 3.66
C ILE A 88 15.71 14.95 3.59
N HIS A 89 14.92 14.76 4.63
CA HIS A 89 13.64 15.44 4.78
C HIS A 89 13.85 16.75 5.54
N VAL A 90 13.71 17.87 4.85
CA VAL A 90 13.70 19.20 5.49
C VAL A 90 12.25 19.51 5.83
N ILE A 91 11.91 19.43 7.12
CA ILE A 91 10.59 19.76 7.67
C ILE A 91 10.74 20.88 8.71
N LYS A 92 9.71 21.71 8.86
CA LYS A 92 9.69 22.80 9.83
C LYS A 92 9.46 22.27 11.24
N ASP A 93 9.70 23.10 12.25
CA ASP A 93 9.53 22.72 13.66
C ASP A 93 8.11 22.37 14.07
N ASP A 94 7.12 22.85 13.31
CA ASP A 94 5.69 22.60 13.49
C ASP A 94 5.14 21.55 12.51
N GLU A 95 6.00 20.90 11.73
CA GLU A 95 5.63 19.89 10.75
C GLU A 95 6.08 18.49 11.19
N PHE A 96 5.37 17.49 10.69
CA PHE A 96 5.65 16.07 10.91
C PHE A 96 5.64 15.31 9.58
N LEU A 97 6.36 14.20 9.56
CA LEU A 97 6.18 13.17 8.54
C LEU A 97 5.24 12.08 9.07
N LEU A 98 4.11 11.93 8.42
CA LEU A 98 3.11 10.92 8.77
C LEU A 98 3.20 9.72 7.85
N MET A 99 3.16 8.54 8.45
CA MET A 99 3.10 7.25 7.77
C MET A 99 1.78 6.56 8.06
N SER A 100 1.06 6.15 7.02
CA SER A 100 -0.08 5.24 7.21
C SER A 100 0.42 3.82 7.50
N ILE A 101 -0.16 3.15 8.49
CA ILE A 101 0.19 1.79 8.87
C ILE A 101 -1.07 0.90 8.94
N ARG A 102 -0.89 -0.41 8.91
CA ARG A 102 -1.94 -1.36 9.25
C ARG A 102 -1.93 -1.65 10.75
N SER A 103 -3.10 -1.93 11.33
CA SER A 103 -3.15 -2.61 12.61
C SER A 103 -2.57 -4.02 12.47
N HIS A 104 -2.16 -4.64 13.57
CA HIS A 104 -1.45 -5.92 13.52
C HIS A 104 -2.27 -7.02 12.82
N ASP A 105 -3.55 -7.12 13.17
CA ASP A 105 -4.44 -8.15 12.64
C ASP A 105 -5.23 -7.69 11.39
N GLN A 106 -4.78 -6.66 10.69
CA GLN A 106 -5.42 -6.14 9.48
C GLN A 106 -5.01 -6.92 8.24
N PHE A 107 -5.99 -7.58 7.61
CA PHE A 107 -5.82 -8.26 6.33
C PHE A 107 -6.13 -7.33 5.16
N ASN A 108 -5.22 -7.25 4.20
CA ASN A 108 -5.33 -6.36 3.05
C ASN A 108 -5.67 -4.93 3.49
N THR A 109 -6.71 -4.32 2.93
CA THR A 109 -7.10 -2.94 3.19
C THR A 109 -8.47 -2.82 3.86
N THR A 110 -9.22 -3.90 3.96
CA THR A 110 -10.65 -3.87 4.32
C THR A 110 -11.04 -4.80 5.44
N ILE A 111 -10.24 -5.82 5.76
CA ILE A 111 -10.57 -6.78 6.82
C ILE A 111 -9.73 -6.44 8.05
N TYR A 112 -10.36 -5.80 9.03
CA TYR A 112 -9.73 -5.40 10.28
C TYR A 112 -10.75 -5.28 11.42
N GLY A 113 -10.28 -5.48 12.63
CA GLY A 113 -11.02 -5.19 13.86
C GLY A 113 -10.64 -3.82 14.44
N LEU A 114 -11.32 -3.44 15.52
CA LEU A 114 -11.06 -2.19 16.24
C LEU A 114 -9.88 -2.29 17.21
N ASN A 115 -9.33 -3.48 17.40
CA ASN A 115 -8.27 -3.74 18.37
C ASN A 115 -6.92 -3.96 17.69
N ASP A 116 -5.88 -3.36 18.24
CA ASP A 116 -4.49 -3.70 17.97
C ASP A 116 -3.80 -3.99 19.31
N ARG A 117 -3.92 -5.24 19.77
CA ARG A 117 -3.39 -5.70 21.06
C ARG A 117 -1.88 -5.52 21.19
N TYR A 118 -1.15 -5.56 20.08
CA TYR A 118 0.32 -5.40 20.09
C TYR A 118 0.75 -3.95 20.30
N ARG A 119 -0.12 -2.99 20.00
CA ARG A 119 0.11 -1.56 20.25
C ARG A 119 -0.73 -1.01 21.41
N GLY A 120 -1.50 -1.87 22.09
CA GLY A 120 -2.32 -1.47 23.23
C GLY A 120 -3.53 -0.61 22.84
N ILE A 121 -4.06 -0.79 21.63
CA ILE A 121 -5.23 -0.05 21.15
C ILE A 121 -6.46 -0.95 21.23
N TYR A 122 -7.54 -0.44 21.81
CA TYR A 122 -8.79 -1.17 21.99
C TYR A 122 -9.98 -0.29 21.61
N ASN A 123 -10.89 -0.86 20.83
CA ASN A 123 -12.15 -0.26 20.37
C ASN A 123 -11.98 1.08 19.63
N GLU A 124 -10.80 1.33 19.04
CA GLU A 124 -10.50 2.59 18.37
C GLU A 124 -9.52 2.39 17.21
N ARG A 125 -9.69 3.19 16.18
CA ARG A 125 -8.76 3.24 15.05
C ARG A 125 -8.32 4.65 14.68
N ARG A 126 -9.08 5.68 15.10
CA ARG A 126 -8.66 7.08 14.92
C ARG A 126 -7.61 7.44 15.96
N VAL A 127 -6.43 6.85 15.85
CA VAL A 127 -5.28 7.09 16.72
C VAL A 127 -4.10 7.62 15.95
N VAL A 128 -3.32 8.46 16.59
CA VAL A 128 -2.04 8.94 16.09
C VAL A 128 -0.93 8.58 17.09
N PHE A 129 -0.03 7.73 16.63
CA PHE A 129 1.16 7.38 17.39
C PHE A 129 2.18 8.51 17.29
N MET A 130 2.67 8.98 18.43
CA MET A 130 3.50 10.17 18.52
C MET A 130 4.61 10.00 19.57
N ASN A 131 5.78 10.57 19.31
CA ASN A 131 6.88 10.56 20.25
C ASN A 131 6.54 11.37 21.51
N ARG A 132 6.92 10.86 22.70
CA ARG A 132 6.65 11.54 23.99
C ARG A 132 7.26 12.94 24.08
N LYS A 133 8.42 13.19 23.44
CA LYS A 133 9.03 14.52 23.40
C LYS A 133 8.17 15.52 22.60
N ASP A 134 7.59 15.04 21.49
CA ASP A 134 6.73 15.88 20.66
C ASP A 134 5.39 16.15 21.37
N ILE A 135 4.80 15.14 22.02
CA ILE A 135 3.58 15.32 22.82
C ILE A 135 3.80 16.45 23.85
N LYS A 136 4.93 16.42 24.58
CA LYS A 136 5.27 17.46 25.54
C LYS A 136 5.51 18.82 24.86
N LYS A 137 6.24 18.85 23.72
CA LYS A 137 6.53 20.08 22.96
C LYS A 137 5.26 20.81 22.52
N PHE A 138 4.23 20.05 22.15
CA PHE A 138 2.97 20.57 21.65
C PHE A 138 1.88 20.73 22.74
N ASN A 139 2.26 20.62 24.02
CA ASN A 139 1.33 20.71 25.19
C ASN A 139 0.11 19.78 25.05
N LEU A 140 0.36 18.55 24.63
CA LEU A 140 -0.64 17.50 24.49
C LEU A 140 -0.50 16.48 25.62
N ASN A 141 -1.58 15.77 25.89
CA ASN A 141 -1.61 14.62 26.79
C ASN A 141 -2.00 13.35 26.00
N SER A 142 -1.77 12.19 26.62
CA SER A 142 -2.31 10.93 26.09
C SER A 142 -3.83 11.02 26.00
N LEU A 143 -4.37 10.55 24.87
CA LEU A 143 -5.80 10.55 24.54
C LEU A 143 -6.40 11.93 24.21
N ASP A 144 -5.64 13.02 24.24
CA ASP A 144 -6.11 14.26 23.67
C ASP A 144 -6.55 14.05 22.22
N LEU A 145 -7.62 14.73 21.81
CA LEU A 145 -8.07 14.75 20.42
C LEU A 145 -7.31 15.82 19.63
N ILE A 146 -6.79 15.43 18.49
CA ILE A 146 -6.16 16.35 17.54
C ILE A 146 -6.71 16.17 16.13
N ASP A 147 -6.62 17.23 15.34
CA ASP A 147 -6.82 17.22 13.91
C ASP A 147 -5.47 17.21 13.21
N ILE A 148 -5.37 16.40 12.18
CA ILE A 148 -4.14 16.26 11.38
C ILE A 148 -4.41 16.88 10.01
N GLU A 149 -3.52 17.76 9.58
CA GLU A 149 -3.70 18.54 8.37
C GLU A 149 -2.55 18.32 7.40
N SER A 150 -2.84 17.91 6.17
CA SER A 150 -1.87 17.88 5.09
C SER A 150 -2.14 18.99 4.08
N LEU A 151 -1.06 19.58 3.54
CA LEU A 151 -1.12 20.65 2.56
C LEU A 151 -0.26 20.29 1.35
N TYR A 152 -0.89 20.12 0.20
CA TYR A 152 -0.24 19.85 -1.07
C TYR A 152 -0.81 20.75 -2.17
N ASN A 153 0.08 21.43 -2.90
CA ASN A 153 -0.29 22.32 -4.02
C ASN A 153 -1.42 23.31 -3.66
N GLY A 154 -1.32 23.92 -2.46
CA GLY A 154 -2.31 24.87 -1.93
C GLY A 154 -3.62 24.26 -1.46
N LYS A 155 -3.80 22.93 -1.57
CA LYS A 155 -5.01 22.24 -1.11
C LYS A 155 -4.79 21.61 0.26
N LYS A 156 -5.63 21.99 1.19
CA LYS A 156 -5.67 21.47 2.55
C LYS A 156 -6.57 20.22 2.63
N ARG A 157 -6.10 19.19 3.35
CA ARG A 157 -6.88 18.02 3.73
C ARG A 157 -6.79 17.82 5.22
N VAL A 158 -7.89 17.47 5.85
CA VAL A 158 -7.97 17.32 7.31
C VAL A 158 -8.49 15.95 7.67
N ALA A 159 -7.83 15.31 8.61
CA ALA A 159 -8.31 14.12 9.32
C ALA A 159 -8.57 14.53 10.77
N GLU A 160 -9.85 14.54 11.14
CA GLU A 160 -10.30 15.09 12.44
C GLU A 160 -10.41 14.02 13.52
N LYS A 161 -10.31 14.45 14.79
CA LYS A 161 -10.62 13.66 15.98
C LYS A 161 -9.75 12.39 16.10
N PHE A 162 -8.45 12.54 16.03
CA PHE A 162 -7.49 11.44 16.28
C PHE A 162 -6.99 11.51 17.72
N HIS A 163 -7.06 10.39 18.45
CA HIS A 163 -6.52 10.28 19.81
C HIS A 163 -5.00 10.16 19.79
N VAL A 164 -4.33 10.99 20.58
CA VAL A 164 -2.88 10.97 20.75
C VAL A 164 -2.47 9.74 21.56
N VAL A 165 -1.61 8.91 20.98
CA VAL A 165 -1.06 7.72 21.62
C VAL A 165 0.47 7.84 21.72
N PRO A 166 1.03 7.93 22.94
CA PRO A 166 2.47 7.94 23.12
C PRO A 166 3.11 6.64 22.61
N TYR A 167 4.08 6.76 21.71
CA TYR A 167 4.73 5.59 21.12
C TYR A 167 6.23 5.81 20.90
N ASN A 168 6.99 4.73 20.84
CA ASN A 168 8.43 4.78 20.63
C ASN A 168 8.76 4.88 19.13
N ILE A 169 8.60 6.08 18.57
CA ILE A 169 8.98 6.46 17.21
C ILE A 169 9.91 7.67 17.26
N PRO A 170 10.69 7.94 16.19
CA PRO A 170 11.51 9.13 16.13
C PRO A 170 10.69 10.42 16.25
N SER A 171 11.28 11.46 16.84
CA SER A 171 10.68 12.80 16.91
C SER A 171 10.36 13.33 15.52
N GLN A 172 9.34 14.17 15.40
CA GLN A 172 8.78 14.70 14.15
C GLN A 172 8.24 13.61 13.19
N ASN A 173 7.96 12.41 13.69
CA ASN A 173 7.27 11.37 12.94
C ASN A 173 5.95 11.01 13.59
N LEU A 174 4.94 10.76 12.76
CA LEU A 174 3.63 10.27 13.17
C LEU A 174 3.28 8.98 12.44
N ALA A 175 2.46 8.15 13.07
CA ALA A 175 1.86 7.01 12.40
C ALA A 175 0.37 6.92 12.72
N CYS A 176 -0.46 6.65 11.70
CA CYS A 176 -1.89 6.46 11.83
C CYS A 176 -2.33 5.21 11.08
N TYR A 177 -3.44 4.62 11.50
CA TYR A 177 -3.99 3.48 10.77
C TYR A 177 -4.54 3.88 9.40
N PHE A 178 -4.38 2.98 8.48
CA PHE A 178 -5.05 2.94 7.18
C PHE A 178 -6.30 2.05 7.31
N PRO A 179 -7.51 2.45 6.84
CA PRO A 179 -7.78 3.56 5.92
C PRO A 179 -8.08 4.92 6.58
N GLU A 180 -8.13 5.05 7.90
CA GLU A 180 -8.58 6.26 8.60
C GLU A 180 -7.75 7.49 8.21
N ALA A 181 -6.43 7.35 8.04
CA ALA A 181 -5.55 8.44 7.61
C ALA A 181 -5.53 8.67 6.08
N ASN A 182 -6.29 7.91 5.30
CA ASN A 182 -6.19 7.96 3.84
C ASN A 182 -6.61 9.30 3.24
N VAL A 183 -7.50 10.02 3.91
CA VAL A 183 -7.94 11.37 3.49
C VAL A 183 -6.77 12.36 3.37
N LEU A 184 -5.69 12.15 4.12
CA LEU A 184 -4.50 13.01 4.10
C LEU A 184 -3.62 12.82 2.86
N VAL A 185 -3.80 11.70 2.13
CA VAL A 185 -2.99 11.39 0.95
C VAL A 185 -3.56 12.12 -0.26
N PRO A 186 -2.78 13.01 -0.90
CA PRO A 186 -3.26 13.71 -2.10
C PRO A 186 -3.41 12.74 -3.27
N ILE A 187 -4.51 12.84 -3.98
CA ILE A 187 -4.82 11.93 -5.10
C ILE A 187 -3.87 12.10 -6.30
N ASN A 188 -3.23 13.27 -6.42
CA ASN A 188 -2.37 13.62 -7.56
C ASN A 188 -0.87 13.53 -7.22
N GLU A 189 -0.53 12.99 -6.05
CA GLU A 189 0.87 12.89 -5.60
C GLU A 189 1.31 11.43 -5.55
N PHE A 190 2.34 11.12 -6.30
CA PHE A 190 2.85 9.77 -6.45
C PHE A 190 4.35 9.74 -6.21
N ALA A 191 4.85 8.62 -5.71
CA ALA A 191 6.27 8.35 -5.65
C ALA A 191 6.86 8.28 -7.06
N PHE A 192 7.95 8.99 -7.29
CA PHE A 192 8.66 9.03 -8.56
C PHE A 192 9.00 7.63 -9.05
N LYS A 193 8.98 7.09 -10.08
CA LYS A 193 9.22 5.73 -10.61
C LYS A 193 8.13 4.71 -10.28
N SER A 194 7.77 4.49 -9.02
CA SER A 194 6.79 3.46 -8.67
C SER A 194 5.35 3.86 -8.94
N GLN A 195 5.08 5.17 -9.07
CA GLN A 195 3.73 5.73 -9.28
C GLN A 195 2.73 5.30 -8.19
N THR A 196 3.24 4.96 -7.01
CA THR A 196 2.41 4.63 -5.85
C THR A 196 2.06 5.88 -5.05
N PRO A 197 0.88 5.95 -4.41
CA PRO A 197 0.52 7.06 -3.53
C PRO A 197 1.54 7.26 -2.41
N ILE A 198 1.81 8.50 -2.03
CA ILE A 198 2.83 8.87 -1.02
C ILE A 198 2.41 8.59 0.43
N SER A 199 1.63 7.57 0.67
CA SER A 199 1.03 7.24 1.97
C SER A 199 2.02 6.95 3.11
N LYS A 200 3.32 6.86 2.82
CA LYS A 200 4.39 6.58 3.80
C LYS A 200 5.24 7.80 4.15
N SER A 201 4.98 8.94 3.56
CA SER A 201 5.76 10.17 3.80
C SER A 201 4.89 11.39 3.52
N ILE A 202 3.83 11.55 4.30
CA ILE A 202 2.90 12.66 4.16
C ILE A 202 3.38 13.78 5.09
N ARG A 203 3.62 14.98 4.55
CA ARG A 203 3.92 16.15 5.37
C ARG A 203 2.63 16.70 5.96
N VAL A 204 2.58 16.81 7.29
CA VAL A 204 1.39 17.23 8.03
C VAL A 204 1.72 18.21 9.14
N LYS A 205 0.70 18.97 9.56
CA LYS A 205 0.65 19.69 10.83
C LYS A 205 -0.43 19.12 11.71
N ILE A 206 -0.36 19.39 13.00
CA ILE A 206 -1.36 19.00 13.97
C ILE A 206 -1.91 20.22 14.70
N LYS A 207 -3.16 20.15 15.12
CA LYS A 207 -3.76 21.11 16.03
C LYS A 207 -4.64 20.38 17.04
N LYS A 208 -4.78 20.89 18.25
CA LYS A 208 -5.74 20.38 19.23
C LYS A 208 -7.13 20.52 18.64
N HIS A 209 -7.94 19.46 18.77
CA HIS A 209 -9.34 19.51 18.28
C HIS A 209 -10.18 20.43 19.15
N ASP A 210 -10.94 21.31 18.51
CA ASP A 210 -11.84 22.23 19.20
C ASP A 210 -13.17 21.53 19.48
N LEU A 211 -13.43 21.27 20.76
CA LEU A 211 -14.66 20.61 21.21
C LEU A 211 -15.88 21.53 21.16
N SER A 212 -15.72 22.84 20.92
CA SER A 212 -16.81 23.81 20.84
C SER A 212 -17.57 23.83 19.51
N GLN A 213 -17.07 23.09 18.50
CA GLN A 213 -17.64 23.05 17.14
C GLN A 213 -18.54 21.81 16.88
N ASN A 214 -19.08 21.21 17.92
CA ASN A 214 -20.05 20.11 17.78
C ASN A 214 -21.50 20.60 17.83
#